data_80b72de6101636586df6a9cc62c881cc
#
_entry.id   80b72de6101636586df6a9cc62c881cc
#
_cell.length_a   1.000
_cell.length_b   1.000
_cell.length_c   1.000
_cell.angle_alpha   90.00
_cell.angle_beta   90.00
_cell.angle_gamma   90.00
#
_symmetry.space_group_name_H-M   'P 1'
#
loop_
_entity.id
_entity.type
_entity.pdbx_description
1 polymer ?
#
loop_
_entity_poly.entity_id
_entity_poly.type
_entity_poly.pdbx_seq_one_letter_code
_entity_poly.pdbx_strand_id
1 'polypeptide(L)'
;MKKRLIIYFNYHPNGQADAACRFAVQQMAAVGQVFFVNNGPLQPESRQWAQGCCHTVLERENTGFDVGAYRDTVLQTGLDMLLHYDEVVLMNYTLAGPVGDVAAMFAVMDGRPELDFWGLTRHYAMRSHRFGGAKAMVPEHIQSHFVVVRSRMMADFFAYWQAAALPASYEDSVRLHETQFTAHFAALGYRWDTFVDTKDLASLFVNPIMACPKLLLADRGCPFFKRRSFFTPYADELRRTDGQAAAELYDYLKSETDYPVDDLLRALLPVQPLAAMAQNLHWHYILPQTAGECAPILLDANTLAKGCALQPDAVYCLPLPRAAGVEGYYYARSMPTSLQLAQAAELFDAHPLVGVRGP
;
A
#
# COMPACT_ATOMS: atom_id res chain seq x y z
N MET A 1 -26.01 -8.30 -13.68
CA MET A 1 -24.83 -7.85 -12.88
C MET A 1 -25.35 -7.33 -11.56
N LYS A 2 -24.75 -7.71 -10.41
CA LYS A 2 -25.16 -7.19 -9.11
C LYS A 2 -24.91 -5.69 -9.01
N LYS A 3 -25.77 -4.99 -8.30
CA LYS A 3 -25.64 -3.58 -7.99
C LYS A 3 -24.72 -3.41 -6.78
N ARG A 4 -23.53 -2.85 -6.97
CA ARG A 4 -22.49 -2.71 -5.92
C ARG A 4 -22.26 -1.26 -5.57
N LEU A 5 -22.19 -0.98 -4.26
CA LEU A 5 -21.64 0.23 -3.70
C LEU A 5 -20.20 -0.04 -3.27
N ILE A 6 -19.25 0.75 -3.74
CA ILE A 6 -17.83 0.61 -3.42
C ILE A 6 -17.41 1.81 -2.61
N ILE A 7 -17.16 1.63 -1.33
CA ILE A 7 -16.60 2.64 -0.44
C ILE A 7 -15.09 2.51 -0.51
N TYR A 8 -14.47 3.37 -1.30
CA TYR A 8 -13.02 3.42 -1.47
C TYR A 8 -12.40 4.46 -0.55
N PHE A 9 -11.71 4.02 0.48
CA PHE A 9 -11.00 4.89 1.40
C PHE A 9 -9.61 5.25 0.88
N ASN A 10 -9.32 6.55 0.82
CA ASN A 10 -8.01 7.11 0.50
C ASN A 10 -7.44 7.94 1.64
N TYR A 11 -6.15 7.85 1.84
CA TYR A 11 -5.36 8.75 2.64
C TYR A 11 -3.99 8.97 2.00
N HIS A 12 -3.63 10.22 1.87
CA HIS A 12 -2.30 10.64 1.43
C HIS A 12 -1.88 11.87 2.24
N PRO A 13 -0.64 11.94 2.79
CA PRO A 13 -0.23 13.06 3.65
C PRO A 13 -0.35 14.43 2.98
N ASN A 14 -0.24 14.48 1.65
CA ASN A 14 -0.37 15.70 0.86
C ASN A 14 -1.75 15.83 0.17
N GLY A 15 -2.76 15.05 0.54
CA GLY A 15 -4.10 15.12 -0.05
C GLY A 15 -4.18 14.72 -1.53
N GLN A 16 -3.32 13.80 -1.97
CA GLN A 16 -3.30 13.32 -3.36
C GLN A 16 -4.10 12.03 -3.53
N ALA A 17 -4.78 11.92 -4.66
CA ALA A 17 -5.13 10.64 -5.25
C ALA A 17 -3.99 10.29 -6.24
N ASP A 18 -3.06 9.46 -5.80
CA ASP A 18 -1.89 9.07 -6.60
C ASP A 18 -2.27 8.16 -7.79
N ALA A 19 -1.31 7.89 -8.67
CA ALA A 19 -1.55 7.10 -9.88
C ALA A 19 -2.13 5.70 -9.57
N ALA A 20 -1.63 5.03 -8.54
CA ALA A 20 -2.14 3.71 -8.15
C ALA A 20 -3.56 3.78 -7.57
N CYS A 21 -3.88 4.83 -6.80
CA CYS A 21 -5.24 5.11 -6.32
C CYS A 21 -6.18 5.36 -7.50
N ARG A 22 -5.79 6.24 -8.43
CA ARG A 22 -6.59 6.56 -9.63
C ARG A 22 -6.84 5.32 -10.48
N PHE A 23 -5.82 4.50 -10.70
CA PHE A 23 -5.94 3.24 -11.43
C PHE A 23 -6.94 2.30 -10.76
N ALA A 24 -6.80 2.04 -9.45
CA ALA A 24 -7.69 1.15 -8.71
C ALA A 24 -9.15 1.63 -8.75
N VAL A 25 -9.40 2.92 -8.51
CA VAL A 25 -10.74 3.52 -8.54
C VAL A 25 -11.38 3.38 -9.92
N GLN A 26 -10.67 3.64 -11.00
CA GLN A 26 -11.16 3.50 -12.36
C GLN A 26 -11.58 2.06 -12.68
N GLN A 27 -10.78 1.07 -12.28
CA GLN A 27 -11.11 -0.33 -12.48
C GLN A 27 -12.32 -0.77 -11.62
N MET A 28 -12.40 -0.29 -10.38
CA MET A 28 -13.53 -0.58 -9.51
C MET A 28 -14.84 0.09 -9.99
N ALA A 29 -14.77 1.25 -10.62
CA ALA A 29 -15.92 1.93 -11.22
C ALA A 29 -16.60 1.12 -12.35
N ALA A 30 -15.88 0.20 -12.98
CA ALA A 30 -16.43 -0.72 -13.97
C ALA A 30 -17.36 -1.80 -13.37
N VAL A 31 -17.26 -2.07 -12.07
CA VAL A 31 -18.01 -3.14 -11.39
C VAL A 31 -18.99 -2.62 -10.33
N GLY A 32 -19.02 -1.32 -10.05
CA GLY A 32 -19.95 -0.72 -9.10
C GLY A 32 -19.87 0.81 -9.02
N GLN A 33 -20.73 1.41 -8.21
CA GLN A 33 -20.72 2.83 -7.93
C GLN A 33 -19.68 3.14 -6.84
N VAL A 34 -18.71 4.00 -7.15
CA VAL A 34 -17.64 4.35 -6.21
C VAL A 34 -18.00 5.59 -5.40
N PHE A 35 -17.98 5.43 -4.08
CA PHE A 35 -17.94 6.51 -3.09
C PHE A 35 -16.49 6.67 -2.65
N PHE A 36 -15.85 7.74 -3.10
CA PHE A 36 -14.46 8.05 -2.78
C PHE A 36 -14.38 8.85 -1.49
N VAL A 37 -13.79 8.26 -0.48
CA VAL A 37 -13.69 8.86 0.88
C VAL A 37 -12.24 9.18 1.19
N ASN A 38 -11.93 10.45 1.42
CA ASN A 38 -10.58 10.90 1.73
C ASN A 38 -10.48 11.42 3.15
N ASN A 39 -9.51 10.91 3.91
CA ASN A 39 -9.15 11.49 5.20
C ASN A 39 -8.22 12.69 4.96
N GLY A 40 -8.67 13.86 5.37
CA GLY A 40 -8.04 15.15 5.12
C GLY A 40 -8.51 15.81 3.83
N PRO A 41 -8.08 17.05 3.57
CA PRO A 41 -8.44 17.77 2.36
C PRO A 41 -7.73 17.19 1.12
N LEU A 42 -8.46 17.10 0.01
CA LEU A 42 -7.88 16.75 -1.29
C LEU A 42 -7.23 17.98 -1.93
N GLN A 43 -6.13 17.76 -2.62
CA GLN A 43 -5.60 18.76 -3.55
C GLN A 43 -6.62 19.04 -4.68
N PRO A 44 -6.67 20.27 -5.22
CA PRO A 44 -7.67 20.66 -6.22
C PRO A 44 -7.74 19.71 -7.42
N GLU A 45 -6.61 19.28 -7.96
CA GLU A 45 -6.52 18.35 -9.09
C GLU A 45 -7.09 16.96 -8.71
N SER A 46 -6.76 16.45 -7.53
CA SER A 46 -7.25 15.16 -7.05
C SER A 46 -8.75 15.19 -6.78
N ARG A 47 -9.26 16.31 -6.25
CA ARG A 47 -10.69 16.53 -6.04
C ARG A 47 -11.43 16.58 -7.38
N GLN A 48 -10.95 17.37 -8.33
CA GLN A 48 -11.55 17.48 -9.67
C GLN A 48 -11.57 16.10 -10.37
N TRP A 49 -10.49 15.36 -10.32
CA TRP A 49 -10.43 14.02 -10.86
C TRP A 49 -11.47 13.09 -10.20
N ALA A 50 -11.53 13.05 -8.87
CA ALA A 50 -12.47 12.19 -8.14
C ALA A 50 -13.92 12.54 -8.45
N GLN A 51 -14.25 13.83 -8.51
CA GLN A 51 -15.60 14.32 -8.91
C GLN A 51 -15.98 13.93 -10.34
N GLY A 52 -15.00 13.78 -11.23
CA GLY A 52 -15.23 13.39 -12.62
C GLY A 52 -15.47 11.88 -12.82
N CYS A 53 -15.06 11.01 -11.89
CA CYS A 53 -15.13 9.56 -12.08
C CYS A 53 -15.86 8.80 -10.96
N CYS A 54 -16.08 9.41 -9.80
CA CYS A 54 -16.74 8.77 -8.67
C CYS A 54 -18.17 9.29 -8.52
N HIS A 55 -19.07 8.44 -8.02
CA HIS A 55 -20.47 8.82 -7.78
C HIS A 55 -20.59 9.84 -6.65
N THR A 56 -19.78 9.68 -5.60
CA THR A 56 -19.73 10.58 -4.45
C THR A 56 -18.27 10.77 -4.01
N VAL A 57 -17.93 12.00 -3.62
CA VAL A 57 -16.62 12.34 -3.05
C VAL A 57 -16.83 12.94 -1.68
N LEU A 58 -16.26 12.32 -0.67
CA LEU A 58 -16.35 12.74 0.73
C LEU A 58 -14.96 13.09 1.25
N GLU A 59 -14.80 14.29 1.78
CA GLU A 59 -13.62 14.72 2.50
C GLU A 59 -13.96 14.83 3.97
N ARG A 60 -13.18 14.20 4.83
CA ARG A 60 -13.43 14.18 6.27
C ARG A 60 -12.14 14.41 7.05
N GLU A 61 -12.25 14.71 8.32
CA GLU A 61 -11.10 14.80 9.20
C GLU A 61 -10.32 13.47 9.23
N ASN A 62 -8.99 13.54 9.33
CA ASN A 62 -8.14 12.35 9.45
C ASN A 62 -8.18 11.78 10.87
N THR A 63 -9.33 11.23 11.26
CA THR A 63 -9.57 10.61 12.56
C THR A 63 -10.10 9.19 12.37
N GLY A 64 -9.69 8.24 13.24
CA GLY A 64 -10.22 6.88 13.22
C GLY A 64 -9.83 6.02 12.01
N PHE A 65 -8.80 6.42 11.25
CA PHE A 65 -8.22 5.66 10.13
C PHE A 65 -9.28 5.24 9.08
N ASP A 66 -9.17 4.03 8.52
CA ASP A 66 -10.14 3.41 7.61
C ASP A 66 -11.49 3.12 8.31
N VAL A 67 -11.46 2.74 9.58
CA VAL A 67 -12.65 2.53 10.42
C VAL A 67 -13.52 3.78 10.45
N GLY A 68 -12.92 4.95 10.70
CA GLY A 68 -13.62 6.22 10.68
C GLY A 68 -14.21 6.54 9.31
N ALA A 69 -13.45 6.32 8.24
CA ALA A 69 -13.90 6.55 6.88
C ALA A 69 -15.10 5.65 6.52
N TYR A 70 -15.02 4.36 6.81
CA TYR A 70 -16.12 3.41 6.55
C TYR A 70 -17.35 3.74 7.37
N ARG A 71 -17.18 3.96 8.69
CA ARG A 71 -18.26 4.30 9.59
C ARG A 71 -19.02 5.53 9.12
N ASP A 72 -18.32 6.63 8.92
CA ASP A 72 -18.96 7.90 8.55
C ASP A 72 -19.68 7.79 7.20
N THR A 73 -19.08 7.09 6.23
CA THR A 73 -19.71 6.88 4.93
C THR A 73 -20.94 6.00 5.03
N VAL A 74 -20.89 4.90 5.76
CA VAL A 74 -22.04 3.99 5.95
C VAL A 74 -23.18 4.70 6.63
N LEU A 75 -22.89 5.46 7.71
CA LEU A 75 -23.91 6.21 8.45
C LEU A 75 -24.50 7.36 7.62
N GLN A 76 -23.70 8.08 6.86
CA GLN A 76 -24.15 9.16 5.99
C GLN A 76 -25.01 8.64 4.82
N THR A 77 -24.66 7.46 4.27
CA THR A 77 -25.46 6.81 3.23
C THR A 77 -26.81 6.38 3.75
N GLY A 78 -26.90 5.92 5.00
CA GLY A 78 -28.13 5.46 5.62
C GLY A 78 -28.59 4.07 5.19
N LEU A 79 -29.27 3.37 6.08
CA LEU A 79 -29.70 1.97 5.85
C LEU A 79 -30.59 1.82 4.60
N ASP A 80 -31.55 2.72 4.44
CA ASP A 80 -32.51 2.65 3.32
C ASP A 80 -31.78 2.70 1.97
N MET A 81 -30.79 3.56 1.83
CA MET A 81 -30.01 3.63 0.60
C MET A 81 -29.10 2.39 0.43
N LEU A 82 -28.49 1.90 1.50
CA LEU A 82 -27.65 0.71 1.45
C LEU A 82 -28.43 -0.53 1.00
N LEU A 83 -29.70 -0.65 1.39
CA LEU A 83 -30.59 -1.75 0.99
C LEU A 83 -30.92 -1.75 -0.52
N HIS A 84 -30.63 -0.68 -1.25
CA HIS A 84 -30.77 -0.66 -2.73
C HIS A 84 -29.59 -1.32 -3.46
N TYR A 85 -28.56 -1.76 -2.76
CA TYR A 85 -27.41 -2.47 -3.32
C TYR A 85 -27.44 -3.95 -2.95
N ASP A 86 -27.03 -4.79 -3.87
CA ASP A 86 -26.83 -6.22 -3.61
C ASP A 86 -25.62 -6.47 -2.72
N GLU A 87 -24.59 -5.63 -2.88
CA GLU A 87 -23.32 -5.73 -2.16
C GLU A 87 -22.75 -4.34 -1.84
N VAL A 88 -22.16 -4.22 -0.65
CA VAL A 88 -21.31 -3.08 -0.24
C VAL A 88 -19.87 -3.57 -0.14
N VAL A 89 -18.97 -2.90 -0.83
CA VAL A 89 -17.54 -3.20 -0.84
C VAL A 89 -16.80 -2.14 -0.03
N LEU A 90 -16.09 -2.55 0.99
CA LEU A 90 -15.11 -1.71 1.72
C LEU A 90 -13.73 -1.99 1.15
N MET A 91 -13.07 -0.98 0.61
CA MET A 91 -11.73 -1.10 0.06
C MET A 91 -10.88 0.10 0.45
N ASN A 92 -9.59 -0.10 0.73
CA ASN A 92 -8.70 0.99 1.07
C ASN A 92 -7.43 1.06 0.21
N TYR A 93 -6.84 2.25 0.17
CA TYR A 93 -5.67 2.61 -0.61
C TYR A 93 -4.39 1.80 -0.28
N THR A 94 -4.40 1.00 0.78
CA THR A 94 -3.24 0.16 1.12
C THR A 94 -3.04 -1.01 0.17
N LEU A 95 -4.07 -1.30 -0.64
CA LEU A 95 -3.98 -2.20 -1.78
C LEU A 95 -3.53 -1.45 -3.04
N ALA A 96 -2.79 -2.15 -3.88
CA ALA A 96 -2.47 -1.78 -5.25
C ALA A 96 -2.98 -2.87 -6.20
N GLY A 97 -3.31 -2.48 -7.42
CA GLY A 97 -4.01 -3.32 -8.40
C GLY A 97 -5.25 -2.60 -8.97
N PRO A 98 -6.15 -3.32 -9.66
CA PRO A 98 -6.06 -4.76 -9.89
C PRO A 98 -4.99 -5.14 -10.92
N VAL A 99 -4.40 -6.31 -10.72
CA VAL A 99 -3.61 -7.01 -11.73
C VAL A 99 -4.55 -8.02 -12.38
N GLY A 100 -4.91 -7.78 -13.62
CA GLY A 100 -5.92 -8.59 -14.33
C GLY A 100 -7.36 -8.08 -14.14
N ASP A 101 -8.34 -8.96 -14.38
CA ASP A 101 -9.75 -8.61 -14.44
C ASP A 101 -10.47 -8.72 -13.09
N VAL A 102 -10.80 -7.59 -12.50
CA VAL A 102 -11.56 -7.54 -11.23
C VAL A 102 -13.00 -8.04 -11.40
N ALA A 103 -13.60 -7.93 -12.60
CA ALA A 103 -14.94 -8.43 -12.83
C ALA A 103 -14.99 -9.97 -12.76
N ALA A 104 -13.94 -10.64 -13.20
CA ALA A 104 -13.80 -12.09 -13.06
C ALA A 104 -13.79 -12.53 -11.58
N MET A 105 -13.10 -11.80 -10.69
CA MET A 105 -13.13 -12.04 -9.24
C MET A 105 -14.58 -11.97 -8.70
N PHE A 106 -15.31 -10.92 -9.05
CA PHE A 106 -16.69 -10.77 -8.61
C PHE A 106 -17.59 -11.86 -9.18
N ALA A 107 -17.39 -12.27 -10.44
CA ALA A 107 -18.18 -13.34 -11.06
C ALA A 107 -17.99 -14.69 -10.33
N VAL A 108 -16.77 -15.03 -9.93
CA VAL A 108 -16.49 -16.22 -9.11
C VAL A 108 -17.23 -16.16 -7.78
N MET A 109 -17.19 -15.01 -7.10
CA MET A 109 -17.85 -14.85 -5.79
C MET A 109 -19.38 -14.74 -5.92
N ASP A 110 -19.90 -14.26 -7.03
CA ASP A 110 -21.34 -14.29 -7.34
C ASP A 110 -21.85 -15.73 -7.47
N GLY A 111 -21.02 -16.66 -7.93
CA GLY A 111 -21.29 -18.11 -7.97
C GLY A 111 -21.32 -18.80 -6.60
N ARG A 112 -21.04 -18.08 -5.50
CA ARG A 112 -21.07 -18.59 -4.11
C ARG A 112 -22.18 -17.93 -3.28
N PRO A 113 -23.45 -18.18 -3.60
CA PRO A 113 -24.60 -17.51 -2.98
C PRO A 113 -24.77 -17.85 -1.48
N GLU A 114 -24.13 -18.91 -1.01
CA GLU A 114 -24.14 -19.33 0.41
C GLU A 114 -23.42 -18.37 1.34
N LEU A 115 -22.49 -17.56 0.83
CA LEU A 115 -21.74 -16.59 1.64
C LEU A 115 -22.55 -15.32 1.89
N ASP A 116 -22.47 -14.80 3.10
CA ASP A 116 -23.08 -13.52 3.50
C ASP A 116 -22.10 -12.35 3.34
N PHE A 117 -20.82 -12.60 3.59
CA PHE A 117 -19.74 -11.65 3.36
C PHE A 117 -18.46 -12.40 2.98
N TRP A 118 -17.57 -11.69 2.33
CA TRP A 118 -16.30 -12.26 1.90
C TRP A 118 -15.21 -11.19 1.81
N GLY A 119 -13.98 -11.63 1.81
CA GLY A 119 -12.82 -10.76 1.65
C GLY A 119 -11.87 -11.22 0.58
N LEU A 120 -10.83 -10.43 0.34
CA LEU A 120 -9.81 -10.79 -0.63
C LEU A 120 -8.94 -11.94 -0.11
N THR A 121 -8.35 -11.74 1.06
CA THR A 121 -7.43 -12.65 1.74
C THR A 121 -7.75 -12.74 3.22
N ARG A 122 -7.33 -13.86 3.83
CA ARG A 122 -7.44 -14.03 5.28
C ARG A 122 -6.10 -13.87 5.98
N HIS A 123 -6.18 -13.44 7.22
CA HIS A 123 -5.12 -13.50 8.17
C HIS A 123 -5.37 -14.68 9.11
N TYR A 124 -4.40 -15.56 9.28
CA TYR A 124 -4.55 -16.72 10.14
C TYR A 124 -4.37 -16.34 11.62
N ALA A 125 -4.91 -17.19 12.50
CA ALA A 125 -4.81 -16.97 13.94
C ALA A 125 -3.34 -17.00 14.41
N MET A 126 -2.99 -16.03 15.28
CA MET A 126 -1.63 -15.96 15.82
C MET A 126 -1.60 -15.42 17.25
N ARG A 127 -0.54 -15.71 17.97
CA ARG A 127 -0.25 -15.04 19.24
C ARG A 127 0.36 -13.66 18.98
N SER A 128 -0.18 -12.64 19.61
CA SER A 128 0.36 -11.29 19.57
C SER A 128 -0.04 -10.50 20.79
N HIS A 129 0.92 -10.03 21.56
CA HIS A 129 0.66 -9.11 22.68
C HIS A 129 0.24 -7.71 22.18
N ARG A 130 0.63 -7.33 20.97
CA ARG A 130 0.30 -6.04 20.39
C ARG A 130 -1.16 -5.96 19.91
N PHE A 131 -1.65 -7.01 19.24
CA PHE A 131 -2.96 -6.98 18.56
C PHE A 131 -3.99 -7.94 19.17
N GLY A 132 -3.59 -8.88 20.02
CA GLY A 132 -4.45 -9.92 20.58
C GLY A 132 -5.20 -9.53 21.85
N GLY A 133 -5.09 -8.28 22.30
CA GLY A 133 -5.70 -7.81 23.55
C GLY A 133 -5.25 -8.62 24.78
N ALA A 134 -6.12 -8.70 25.81
CA ALA A 134 -5.82 -9.40 27.07
C ALA A 134 -5.53 -10.90 26.89
N LYS A 135 -6.07 -11.54 25.85
CA LYS A 135 -5.84 -12.96 25.55
C LYS A 135 -4.56 -13.22 24.77
N ALA A 136 -3.88 -12.16 24.30
CA ALA A 136 -2.72 -12.21 23.41
C ALA A 136 -2.94 -13.11 22.17
N MET A 137 -4.18 -13.20 21.68
CA MET A 137 -4.59 -14.01 20.53
C MET A 137 -5.30 -13.14 19.50
N VAL A 138 -4.77 -13.13 18.28
CA VAL A 138 -5.44 -12.59 17.09
C VAL A 138 -6.23 -13.74 16.46
N PRO A 139 -7.54 -13.65 16.31
CA PRO A 139 -8.33 -14.69 15.65
C PRO A 139 -8.06 -14.71 14.14
N GLU A 140 -8.41 -15.79 13.49
CA GLU A 140 -8.51 -15.85 12.03
C GLU A 140 -9.60 -14.88 11.56
N HIS A 141 -9.30 -14.07 10.53
CA HIS A 141 -10.22 -13.05 10.06
C HIS A 141 -9.97 -12.65 8.61
N ILE A 142 -11.00 -12.06 7.98
CA ILE A 142 -10.86 -11.30 6.74
C ILE A 142 -10.10 -10.00 7.03
N GLN A 143 -9.13 -9.66 6.21
CA GLN A 143 -8.40 -8.42 6.37
C GLN A 143 -9.21 -7.22 5.87
N SER A 144 -9.24 -6.13 6.66
CA SER A 144 -10.09 -4.95 6.47
C SER A 144 -9.87 -4.17 5.18
N HIS A 145 -8.78 -4.44 4.48
CA HIS A 145 -8.44 -3.71 3.26
C HIS A 145 -9.35 -4.02 2.07
N PHE A 146 -10.06 -5.15 2.10
CA PHE A 146 -11.08 -5.51 1.10
C PHE A 146 -12.11 -6.46 1.71
N VAL A 147 -13.32 -5.94 1.94
CA VAL A 147 -14.44 -6.71 2.49
C VAL A 147 -15.69 -6.42 1.68
N VAL A 148 -16.42 -7.46 1.32
CA VAL A 148 -17.71 -7.37 0.62
C VAL A 148 -18.80 -7.91 1.52
N VAL A 149 -19.84 -7.11 1.72
CA VAL A 149 -21.01 -7.41 2.55
C VAL A 149 -22.24 -7.49 1.66
N ARG A 150 -23.02 -8.56 1.77
CA ARG A 150 -24.24 -8.77 0.97
C ARG A 150 -25.48 -8.21 1.65
N SER A 151 -26.49 -7.85 0.84
CA SER A 151 -27.71 -7.16 1.27
C SER A 151 -28.43 -7.83 2.45
N ARG A 152 -28.39 -9.17 2.53
CA ARG A 152 -29.09 -9.91 3.60
C ARG A 152 -28.55 -9.68 5.02
N MET A 153 -27.32 -9.16 5.16
CA MET A 153 -26.78 -8.77 6.46
C MET A 153 -26.70 -7.23 6.67
N MET A 154 -27.29 -6.46 5.75
CA MET A 154 -27.08 -4.99 5.72
C MET A 154 -27.59 -4.29 6.97
N ALA A 155 -28.68 -4.77 7.60
CA ALA A 155 -29.18 -4.19 8.82
C ALA A 155 -28.20 -4.34 9.99
N ASP A 156 -27.65 -5.54 10.18
CA ASP A 156 -26.66 -5.79 11.23
C ASP A 156 -25.31 -5.12 10.92
N PHE A 157 -24.94 -5.03 9.63
CA PHE A 157 -23.79 -4.27 9.18
C PHE A 157 -23.91 -2.77 9.49
N PHE A 158 -25.08 -2.18 9.25
CA PHE A 158 -25.37 -0.79 9.61
C PHE A 158 -25.31 -0.58 11.13
N ALA A 159 -25.97 -1.48 11.90
CA ALA A 159 -25.96 -1.43 13.37
C ALA A 159 -24.53 -1.57 13.95
N TYR A 160 -23.69 -2.43 13.36
CA TYR A 160 -22.29 -2.54 13.74
C TYR A 160 -21.57 -1.20 13.61
N TRP A 161 -21.74 -0.49 12.49
CA TRP A 161 -21.08 0.79 12.29
C TRP A 161 -21.67 1.90 13.16
N GLN A 162 -22.96 1.84 13.50
CA GLN A 162 -23.55 2.77 14.50
C GLN A 162 -22.89 2.62 15.88
N ALA A 163 -22.61 1.39 16.28
CA ALA A 163 -22.03 1.08 17.59
C ALA A 163 -20.49 1.20 17.61
N ALA A 164 -19.82 1.21 16.43
CA ALA A 164 -18.38 1.20 16.34
C ALA A 164 -17.75 2.47 16.95
N ALA A 165 -16.83 2.28 17.90
CA ALA A 165 -16.02 3.37 18.44
C ALA A 165 -14.89 3.72 17.44
N LEU A 166 -14.55 5.00 17.35
CA LEU A 166 -13.41 5.43 16.55
C LEU A 166 -12.09 5.03 17.22
N PRO A 167 -11.20 4.35 16.54
CA PRO A 167 -9.88 4.01 17.07
C PRO A 167 -9.03 5.26 17.23
N ALA A 168 -8.27 5.32 18.34
CA ALA A 168 -7.35 6.41 18.63
C ALA A 168 -5.95 6.15 18.05
N SER A 169 -5.61 4.89 17.75
CA SER A 169 -4.32 4.47 17.20
C SER A 169 -4.48 3.43 16.09
N TYR A 170 -3.42 3.22 15.32
CA TYR A 170 -3.38 2.14 14.32
C TYR A 170 -3.59 0.77 14.98
N GLU A 171 -2.96 0.54 16.13
CA GLU A 171 -3.13 -0.69 16.91
C GLU A 171 -4.59 -0.92 17.32
N ASP A 172 -5.30 0.14 17.71
CA ASP A 172 -6.73 0.06 18.05
C ASP A 172 -7.58 -0.22 16.82
N SER A 173 -7.26 0.35 15.66
CA SER A 173 -7.96 0.04 14.40
C SER A 173 -7.88 -1.47 14.09
N VAL A 174 -6.70 -2.06 14.22
CA VAL A 174 -6.52 -3.50 14.02
C VAL A 174 -7.21 -4.30 15.12
N ARG A 175 -6.93 -4.00 16.39
CA ARG A 175 -7.37 -4.78 17.56
C ARG A 175 -8.88 -4.75 17.79
N LEU A 176 -9.52 -3.59 17.62
CA LEU A 176 -10.94 -3.39 17.92
C LEU A 176 -11.86 -3.65 16.73
N HIS A 177 -11.35 -3.55 15.51
CA HIS A 177 -12.17 -3.63 14.31
C HIS A 177 -11.71 -4.73 13.35
N GLU A 178 -10.51 -4.67 12.76
CA GLU A 178 -10.10 -5.64 11.76
C GLU A 178 -10.17 -7.07 12.29
N THR A 179 -9.58 -7.32 13.46
CA THR A 179 -9.55 -8.66 14.06
C THR A 179 -10.90 -9.11 14.63
N GLN A 180 -11.85 -8.21 14.85
CA GLN A 180 -13.14 -8.52 15.47
C GLN A 180 -14.29 -8.60 14.47
N PHE A 181 -14.21 -7.92 13.33
CA PHE A 181 -15.28 -7.84 12.33
C PHE A 181 -15.78 -9.23 11.92
N THR A 182 -14.87 -10.09 11.50
CA THR A 182 -15.24 -11.45 11.03
C THR A 182 -15.87 -12.27 12.15
N ALA A 183 -15.28 -12.25 13.34
CA ALA A 183 -15.80 -13.01 14.49
C ALA A 183 -17.18 -12.49 14.94
N HIS A 184 -17.41 -11.18 14.92
CA HIS A 184 -18.70 -10.57 15.26
C HIS A 184 -19.81 -11.09 14.35
N PHE A 185 -19.65 -11.00 13.05
CA PHE A 185 -20.67 -11.43 12.09
C PHE A 185 -20.84 -12.96 12.03
N ALA A 186 -19.76 -13.72 12.18
CA ALA A 186 -19.82 -15.17 12.31
C ALA A 186 -20.62 -15.62 13.55
N ALA A 187 -20.52 -14.89 14.67
CA ALA A 187 -21.29 -15.17 15.89
C ALA A 187 -22.79 -14.89 15.71
N LEU A 188 -23.18 -14.00 14.80
CA LEU A 188 -24.58 -13.77 14.38
C LEU A 188 -25.09 -14.83 13.38
N GLY A 189 -24.26 -15.81 13.00
CA GLY A 189 -24.62 -16.90 12.09
C GLY A 189 -24.34 -16.61 10.62
N TYR A 190 -23.72 -15.49 10.28
CA TYR A 190 -23.35 -15.17 8.89
C TYR A 190 -22.15 -15.98 8.41
N ARG A 191 -22.24 -16.50 7.20
CA ARG A 191 -21.19 -17.32 6.56
C ARG A 191 -20.23 -16.47 5.77
N TRP A 192 -18.94 -16.76 5.94
CA TRP A 192 -17.88 -16.02 5.29
C TRP A 192 -16.79 -16.91 4.69
N ASP A 193 -16.07 -16.37 3.74
CA ASP A 193 -14.84 -16.95 3.18
C ASP A 193 -14.00 -15.84 2.52
N THR A 194 -12.92 -16.21 1.88
CA THR A 194 -12.09 -15.30 1.08
C THR A 194 -12.05 -15.75 -0.37
N PHE A 195 -11.85 -14.79 -1.28
CA PHE A 195 -11.69 -15.07 -2.70
C PHE A 195 -10.47 -15.96 -2.94
N VAL A 196 -9.32 -15.56 -2.35
CA VAL A 196 -8.08 -16.33 -2.48
C VAL A 196 -8.05 -17.43 -1.43
N ASP A 197 -8.04 -18.69 -1.87
CA ASP A 197 -7.83 -19.82 -0.98
C ASP A 197 -6.33 -19.95 -0.67
N THR A 198 -6.00 -19.83 0.62
CA THR A 198 -4.63 -19.92 1.14
C THR A 198 -4.52 -20.92 2.30
N LYS A 199 -5.49 -21.82 2.45
CA LYS A 199 -5.53 -22.76 3.59
C LYS A 199 -4.31 -23.69 3.64
N ASP A 200 -3.79 -24.08 2.49
CA ASP A 200 -2.55 -24.85 2.37
C ASP A 200 -1.30 -24.08 2.81
N LEU A 201 -1.36 -22.75 2.82
CA LEU A 201 -0.26 -21.88 3.27
C LEU A 201 -0.33 -21.54 4.77
N ALA A 202 -1.40 -21.91 5.47
CA ALA A 202 -1.67 -21.51 6.85
C ALA A 202 -0.57 -21.94 7.84
N SER A 203 0.09 -23.06 7.59
CA SER A 203 1.20 -23.56 8.42
C SER A 203 2.52 -22.80 8.19
N LEU A 204 2.65 -22.10 7.07
CA LEU A 204 3.86 -21.36 6.67
C LEU A 204 3.71 -19.86 6.91
N PHE A 205 2.56 -19.31 6.58
CA PHE A 205 2.34 -17.87 6.57
C PHE A 205 1.08 -17.46 7.29
N VAL A 206 1.22 -16.65 8.32
CA VAL A 206 0.09 -16.05 9.04
C VAL A 206 -0.64 -15.00 8.18
N ASN A 207 0.11 -14.28 7.34
CA ASN A 207 -0.37 -13.23 6.47
C ASN A 207 0.13 -13.42 5.03
N PRO A 208 -0.52 -14.31 4.23
CA PRO A 208 -0.04 -14.67 2.90
C PRO A 208 0.11 -13.49 1.93
N ILE A 209 -0.79 -12.50 1.95
CA ILE A 209 -0.69 -11.33 1.04
C ILE A 209 0.57 -10.49 1.27
N MET A 210 1.15 -10.56 2.47
CA MET A 210 2.44 -9.91 2.77
C MET A 210 3.63 -10.85 2.56
N ALA A 211 3.44 -12.15 2.77
CA ALA A 211 4.55 -13.11 2.76
C ALA A 211 4.87 -13.64 1.36
N CYS A 212 3.86 -13.84 0.52
CA CYS A 212 4.03 -14.42 -0.83
C CYS A 212 3.14 -13.74 -1.89
N PRO A 213 3.23 -12.40 -2.05
CA PRO A 213 2.32 -11.67 -2.93
C PRO A 213 2.39 -12.11 -4.39
N LYS A 214 3.57 -12.42 -4.93
CA LYS A 214 3.73 -12.95 -6.29
C LYS A 214 2.95 -14.24 -6.50
N LEU A 215 3.09 -15.22 -5.59
CA LEU A 215 2.38 -16.49 -5.66
C LEU A 215 0.85 -16.28 -5.66
N LEU A 216 0.35 -15.33 -4.86
CA LEU A 216 -1.08 -15.05 -4.85
C LEU A 216 -1.55 -14.42 -6.16
N LEU A 217 -0.78 -13.54 -6.76
CA LEU A 217 -1.11 -12.91 -8.06
C LEU A 217 -1.03 -13.93 -9.19
N ALA A 218 0.12 -14.60 -9.34
CA ALA A 218 0.42 -15.45 -10.49
C ALA A 218 -0.37 -16.76 -10.48
N ASP A 219 -0.45 -17.42 -9.32
CA ASP A 219 -0.95 -18.79 -9.23
C ASP A 219 -2.33 -18.93 -8.59
N ARG A 220 -2.79 -17.90 -7.84
CA ARG A 220 -4.06 -17.93 -7.12
C ARG A 220 -5.08 -16.92 -7.63
N GLY A 221 -4.74 -16.15 -8.67
CA GLY A 221 -5.63 -15.18 -9.30
C GLY A 221 -6.03 -14.01 -8.41
N CYS A 222 -5.25 -13.72 -7.34
CA CYS A 222 -5.48 -12.55 -6.51
C CYS A 222 -5.28 -11.27 -7.34
N PRO A 223 -6.26 -10.38 -7.49
CA PRO A 223 -6.05 -9.21 -8.34
C PRO A 223 -5.35 -8.06 -7.62
N PHE A 224 -5.07 -8.17 -6.33
CA PHE A 224 -4.49 -7.07 -5.54
C PHE A 224 -3.31 -7.53 -4.70
N PHE A 225 -2.42 -6.60 -4.41
CA PHE A 225 -1.30 -6.80 -3.50
C PHE A 225 -1.16 -5.60 -2.55
N LYS A 226 -0.37 -5.75 -1.49
CA LYS A 226 -0.14 -4.65 -0.54
C LYS A 226 0.94 -3.69 -1.05
N ARG A 227 0.63 -2.40 -1.14
CA ARG A 227 1.64 -1.34 -1.43
C ARG A 227 2.81 -1.42 -0.45
N ARG A 228 2.51 -1.79 0.81
CA ARG A 228 3.49 -1.94 1.88
C ARG A 228 4.56 -3.00 1.59
N SER A 229 4.33 -3.96 0.70
CA SER A 229 5.35 -4.95 0.31
C SER A 229 6.66 -4.27 -0.12
N PHE A 230 6.60 -3.10 -0.76
CA PHE A 230 7.78 -2.39 -1.24
C PHE A 230 8.52 -1.57 -0.19
N PHE A 231 7.88 -1.20 0.94
CA PHE A 231 8.48 -0.31 1.95
C PHE A 231 8.35 -0.82 3.40
N THR A 232 8.04 -2.08 3.59
CA THR A 232 8.13 -2.72 4.92
C THR A 232 9.58 -2.61 5.43
N PRO A 233 9.82 -2.31 6.73
CA PRO A 233 11.18 -2.38 7.27
C PRO A 233 11.83 -3.72 6.95
N TYR A 234 13.02 -3.73 6.36
CA TYR A 234 13.65 -4.95 5.85
C TYR A 234 13.86 -6.02 6.93
N ALA A 235 14.14 -5.61 8.16
CA ALA A 235 14.19 -6.53 9.30
C ALA A 235 12.84 -7.24 9.59
N ASP A 236 11.71 -6.59 9.26
CA ASP A 236 10.38 -7.20 9.35
C ASP A 236 10.12 -8.13 8.16
N GLU A 237 10.65 -7.79 7.00
CA GLU A 237 10.59 -8.63 5.80
C GLU A 237 11.34 -9.95 6.02
N LEU A 238 12.58 -9.89 6.50
CA LEU A 238 13.40 -11.07 6.82
C LEU A 238 12.80 -11.98 7.89
N ARG A 239 11.93 -11.46 8.76
CA ARG A 239 11.24 -12.30 9.76
C ARG A 239 10.06 -13.08 9.16
N ARG A 240 9.55 -12.70 8.02
CA ARG A 240 8.35 -13.28 7.38
C ARG A 240 8.66 -14.04 6.12
N THR A 241 9.74 -13.68 5.45
CA THR A 241 10.16 -14.24 4.17
C THR A 241 11.69 -14.41 4.18
N ASP A 242 12.22 -14.87 3.05
CA ASP A 242 13.67 -14.89 2.79
C ASP A 242 14.24 -13.54 2.31
N GLY A 243 13.42 -12.49 2.35
CA GLY A 243 13.79 -11.15 1.90
C GLY A 243 13.63 -10.91 0.40
N GLN A 244 13.12 -11.88 -0.37
CA GLN A 244 12.97 -11.79 -1.84
C GLN A 244 11.57 -11.33 -2.28
N ALA A 245 10.57 -11.42 -1.40
CA ALA A 245 9.17 -11.29 -1.78
C ALA A 245 8.82 -9.97 -2.52
N ALA A 246 9.43 -8.86 -2.14
CA ALA A 246 9.18 -7.56 -2.80
C ALA A 246 9.88 -7.47 -4.17
N ALA A 247 11.11 -7.96 -4.30
CA ALA A 247 11.84 -7.98 -5.56
C ALA A 247 11.16 -8.91 -6.57
N GLU A 248 10.79 -10.11 -6.14
CA GLU A 248 10.03 -11.06 -6.98
C GLU A 248 8.69 -10.52 -7.42
N LEU A 249 7.99 -9.79 -6.53
CA LEU A 249 6.73 -9.12 -6.87
C LEU A 249 6.95 -8.05 -7.93
N TYR A 250 7.98 -7.21 -7.77
CA TYR A 250 8.28 -6.16 -8.74
C TYR A 250 8.61 -6.75 -10.10
N ASP A 251 9.51 -7.75 -10.16
CA ASP A 251 9.93 -8.39 -11.40
C ASP A 251 8.73 -9.02 -12.13
N TYR A 252 7.85 -9.71 -11.39
CA TYR A 252 6.62 -10.27 -11.95
C TYR A 252 5.70 -9.20 -12.52
N LEU A 253 5.42 -8.14 -11.75
CA LEU A 253 4.54 -7.06 -12.20
C LEU A 253 5.11 -6.35 -13.43
N LYS A 254 6.43 -6.20 -13.51
CA LYS A 254 7.13 -5.50 -14.58
C LYS A 254 7.23 -6.31 -15.87
N SER A 255 7.47 -7.62 -15.76
CA SER A 255 7.77 -8.47 -16.92
C SER A 255 6.60 -9.29 -17.42
N GLU A 256 5.65 -9.65 -16.52
CA GLU A 256 4.59 -10.61 -16.82
C GLU A 256 3.18 -9.98 -16.80
N THR A 257 3.07 -8.68 -16.51
CA THR A 257 1.76 -8.01 -16.42
C THR A 257 1.78 -6.61 -17.02
N ASP A 258 0.60 -6.08 -17.36
CA ASP A 258 0.43 -4.70 -17.83
C ASP A 258 0.22 -3.70 -16.67
N TYR A 259 0.37 -4.14 -15.40
CA TYR A 259 0.19 -3.25 -14.25
C TYR A 259 1.30 -2.18 -14.21
N PRO A 260 0.97 -0.89 -14.07
CA PRO A 260 1.95 0.20 -14.12
C PRO A 260 2.75 0.32 -12.79
N VAL A 261 3.56 -0.71 -12.48
CA VAL A 261 4.29 -0.79 -11.22
C VAL A 261 5.29 0.36 -11.02
N ASP A 262 5.88 0.89 -12.09
CA ASP A 262 6.78 2.04 -11.99
C ASP A 262 6.05 3.31 -11.55
N ASP A 263 4.79 3.51 -11.96
CA ASP A 263 3.98 4.63 -11.52
C ASP A 263 3.62 4.51 -10.03
N LEU A 264 3.37 3.29 -9.56
CA LEU A 264 3.22 3.03 -8.13
C LEU A 264 4.50 3.38 -7.37
N LEU A 265 5.68 2.93 -7.83
CA LEU A 265 6.95 3.24 -7.16
C LEU A 265 7.24 4.75 -7.16
N ARG A 266 7.00 5.46 -8.28
CA ARG A 266 7.13 6.92 -8.33
C ARG A 266 6.21 7.62 -7.33
N ALA A 267 5.00 7.09 -7.11
CA ALA A 267 4.08 7.63 -6.12
C ALA A 267 4.51 7.35 -4.67
N LEU A 268 5.20 6.24 -4.41
CA LEU A 268 5.69 5.87 -3.09
C LEU A 268 6.97 6.63 -2.69
N LEU A 269 7.88 6.88 -3.62
CA LEU A 269 9.18 7.51 -3.37
C LEU A 269 9.14 8.80 -2.54
N PRO A 270 8.20 9.75 -2.79
CA PRO A 270 8.15 10.99 -2.02
C PRO A 270 7.64 10.84 -0.58
N VAL A 271 6.96 9.73 -0.26
CA VAL A 271 6.21 9.56 0.99
C VAL A 271 6.64 8.36 1.81
N GLN A 272 7.50 7.51 1.27
CA GLN A 272 7.99 6.31 1.95
C GLN A 272 9.53 6.33 2.10
N PRO A 273 10.09 5.64 3.10
CA PRO A 273 11.53 5.59 3.31
C PRO A 273 12.26 4.95 2.12
N LEU A 274 13.04 5.74 1.37
CA LEU A 274 13.82 5.26 0.22
C LEU A 274 14.72 4.08 0.59
N ALA A 275 15.38 4.14 1.76
CA ALA A 275 16.26 3.07 2.21
C ALA A 275 15.51 1.71 2.35
N ALA A 276 14.29 1.73 2.89
CA ALA A 276 13.48 0.51 2.99
C ALA A 276 13.08 -0.01 1.62
N MET A 277 12.70 0.88 0.68
CA MET A 277 12.37 0.49 -0.68
C MET A 277 13.58 -0.11 -1.42
N ALA A 278 14.74 0.53 -1.32
CA ALA A 278 15.96 0.05 -1.94
C ALA A 278 16.40 -1.32 -1.41
N GLN A 279 16.27 -1.55 -0.10
CA GLN A 279 16.58 -2.84 0.52
C GLN A 279 15.60 -3.93 0.07
N ASN A 280 14.29 -3.65 0.12
CA ASN A 280 13.26 -4.63 -0.26
C ASN A 280 13.29 -4.98 -1.76
N LEU A 281 13.63 -4.03 -2.61
CA LEU A 281 13.72 -4.22 -4.06
C LEU A 281 15.09 -4.73 -4.51
N HIS A 282 16.01 -4.99 -3.56
CA HIS A 282 17.37 -5.42 -3.86
C HIS A 282 18.05 -4.54 -4.91
N TRP A 283 17.91 -3.24 -4.78
CA TRP A 283 18.60 -2.29 -5.65
C TRP A 283 20.10 -2.36 -5.38
N HIS A 284 20.71 -3.47 -5.83
CA HIS A 284 22.13 -3.68 -5.83
C HIS A 284 22.71 -3.13 -7.13
N TYR A 285 23.56 -2.17 -6.98
CA TYR A 285 24.22 -1.56 -8.12
C TYR A 285 25.42 -2.41 -8.50
N ILE A 286 25.28 -3.22 -9.55
CA ILE A 286 26.42 -3.87 -10.20
C ILE A 286 27.02 -2.81 -11.10
N LEU A 287 28.18 -2.26 -10.68
CA LEU A 287 28.89 -1.27 -11.44
C LEU A 287 29.89 -1.99 -12.35
N PRO A 288 30.04 -1.57 -13.62
CA PRO A 288 31.04 -2.14 -14.49
C PRO A 288 32.44 -1.93 -13.90
N GLN A 289 33.34 -2.89 -14.15
CA GLN A 289 34.72 -2.82 -13.65
C GLN A 289 35.57 -1.73 -14.33
N THR A 290 35.10 -1.21 -15.44
CA THR A 290 35.77 -0.18 -16.25
C THR A 290 34.96 1.11 -16.19
N ALA A 291 34.95 1.75 -15.03
CA ALA A 291 34.42 3.10 -14.93
C ALA A 291 35.38 4.10 -15.61
N GLY A 292 34.82 4.98 -16.43
CA GLY A 292 35.57 6.08 -17.03
C GLY A 292 36.10 7.05 -15.97
N GLU A 293 36.92 8.00 -16.37
CA GLU A 293 37.30 9.10 -15.49
C GLU A 293 36.15 10.08 -15.35
N CYS A 294 35.75 10.37 -14.11
CA CYS A 294 34.77 11.40 -13.80
C CYS A 294 35.42 12.48 -12.93
N ALA A 295 35.45 13.70 -13.45
CA ALA A 295 35.90 14.86 -12.67
C ALA A 295 34.65 15.56 -12.08
N PRO A 296 34.43 15.46 -10.75
CA PRO A 296 33.25 16.08 -10.14
C PRO A 296 33.40 17.59 -10.08
N ILE A 297 32.28 18.27 -10.22
CA ILE A 297 32.20 19.71 -9.93
C ILE A 297 32.00 19.87 -8.42
N LEU A 298 32.92 20.55 -7.75
CA LEU A 298 32.77 20.87 -6.33
C LEU A 298 31.78 22.00 -6.17
N LEU A 299 30.73 21.74 -5.40
CA LEU A 299 29.67 22.68 -5.11
C LEU A 299 29.74 23.06 -3.63
N ASP A 300 29.82 24.35 -3.32
CA ASP A 300 29.72 24.79 -1.93
C ASP A 300 28.26 24.99 -1.50
N ALA A 301 27.99 24.78 -0.21
CA ALA A 301 26.65 24.84 0.34
C ALA A 301 25.98 26.23 0.17
N ASN A 302 26.76 27.32 0.15
CA ASN A 302 26.21 28.67 -0.02
C ASN A 302 25.80 28.92 -1.47
N THR A 303 26.55 28.39 -2.42
CA THR A 303 26.20 28.45 -3.85
C THR A 303 24.92 27.66 -4.12
N LEU A 304 24.81 26.47 -3.53
CA LEU A 304 23.60 25.65 -3.65
C LEU A 304 22.38 26.35 -3.01
N ALA A 305 22.53 26.92 -1.83
CA ALA A 305 21.45 27.61 -1.12
C ALA A 305 20.95 28.87 -1.85
N LYS A 306 21.81 29.53 -2.64
CA LYS A 306 21.43 30.69 -3.46
C LYS A 306 20.74 30.33 -4.79
N GLY A 307 20.67 29.05 -5.10
CA GLY A 307 20.17 28.52 -6.36
C GLY A 307 21.22 28.67 -7.48
N CYS A 308 21.80 27.58 -7.92
CA CYS A 308 22.67 27.51 -9.08
C CYS A 308 22.02 26.67 -10.19
N ALA A 309 22.27 27.03 -11.44
CA ALA A 309 21.90 26.19 -12.55
C ALA A 309 22.86 24.99 -12.59
N LEU A 310 22.30 23.78 -12.39
CA LEU A 310 23.05 22.53 -12.48
C LEU A 310 23.06 22.07 -13.95
N GLN A 311 24.19 21.53 -14.39
CA GLN A 311 24.32 20.89 -15.71
C GLN A 311 23.72 19.48 -15.63
N PRO A 312 22.85 19.07 -16.55
CA PRO A 312 22.17 17.78 -16.49
C PRO A 312 23.10 16.57 -16.45
N ASP A 313 24.25 16.67 -17.13
CA ASP A 313 25.18 15.55 -17.34
C ASP A 313 26.43 15.65 -16.44
N ALA A 314 26.38 16.39 -15.34
CA ALA A 314 27.51 16.57 -14.45
C ALA A 314 27.29 15.93 -13.08
N VAL A 315 28.35 15.32 -12.54
CA VAL A 315 28.38 14.84 -11.16
C VAL A 315 28.88 15.96 -10.23
N TYR A 316 28.10 16.27 -9.22
CA TYR A 316 28.41 17.30 -8.24
C TYR A 316 28.79 16.67 -6.90
N CYS A 317 29.90 17.14 -6.32
CA CYS A 317 30.27 16.82 -4.93
C CYS A 317 30.02 18.04 -4.04
N LEU A 318 29.22 17.84 -3.01
CA LEU A 318 28.98 18.82 -1.96
C LEU A 318 29.84 18.46 -0.72
N PRO A 319 31.01 19.11 -0.51
CA PRO A 319 31.80 18.86 0.69
C PRO A 319 31.05 19.43 1.90
N LEU A 320 30.81 18.58 2.89
CA LEU A 320 30.29 19.02 4.18
C LEU A 320 31.35 19.78 4.97
N PRO A 321 30.96 20.67 5.91
CA PRO A 321 31.91 21.39 6.75
C PRO A 321 32.84 20.42 7.49
N ARG A 322 34.15 20.72 7.53
CA ARG A 322 35.13 19.88 8.24
C ARG A 322 34.84 19.90 9.74
N ALA A 323 34.59 18.73 10.30
CA ALA A 323 34.56 18.52 11.73
C ALA A 323 35.99 18.27 12.26
N ALA A 324 36.24 18.60 13.51
CA ALA A 324 37.52 18.34 14.19
C ALA A 324 37.47 16.99 14.93
N GLY A 325 38.63 16.41 15.26
CA GLY A 325 38.72 15.18 16.04
C GLY A 325 38.30 13.90 15.31
N VAL A 326 37.61 12.99 16.01
CA VAL A 326 37.20 11.69 15.48
C VAL A 326 36.26 11.85 14.30
N GLU A 327 35.34 12.78 14.34
CA GLU A 327 34.43 13.07 13.23
C GLU A 327 35.19 13.52 11.98
N GLY A 328 36.19 14.38 12.12
CA GLY A 328 37.07 14.82 11.03
C GLY A 328 37.87 13.68 10.40
N TYR A 329 38.27 12.69 11.21
CA TYR A 329 38.94 11.49 10.72
C TYR A 329 38.02 10.62 9.85
N TYR A 330 36.77 10.37 10.27
CA TYR A 330 35.81 9.63 9.49
C TYR A 330 35.36 10.38 8.24
N TYR A 331 35.19 11.71 8.35
CA TYR A 331 34.86 12.56 7.24
C TYR A 331 35.92 12.49 6.12
N ALA A 332 37.19 12.61 6.47
CA ALA A 332 38.27 12.52 5.49
C ALA A 332 38.32 11.15 4.75
N ARG A 333 37.88 10.10 5.42
CA ARG A 333 37.80 8.75 4.86
C ARG A 333 36.54 8.48 4.05
N SER A 334 35.50 9.26 4.24
CA SER A 334 34.25 9.16 3.45
C SER A 334 34.30 9.94 2.14
N MET A 335 35.39 10.71 1.88
CA MET A 335 35.58 11.40 0.60
C MET A 335 35.75 10.35 -0.52
N PRO A 336 34.91 10.45 -1.58
CA PRO A 336 34.96 9.46 -2.65
C PRO A 336 36.30 9.54 -3.43
N THR A 337 36.82 8.40 -3.81
CA THR A 337 37.94 8.29 -4.76
C THR A 337 37.46 8.61 -6.18
N SER A 338 38.37 8.89 -7.10
CA SER A 338 38.03 9.11 -8.51
C SER A 338 37.26 7.92 -9.11
N LEU A 339 37.62 6.69 -8.71
CA LEU A 339 36.90 5.49 -9.13
C LEU A 339 35.45 5.46 -8.60
N GLN A 340 35.25 5.79 -7.33
CA GLN A 340 33.90 5.86 -6.74
C GLN A 340 33.03 6.94 -7.37
N LEU A 341 33.63 8.06 -7.79
CA LEU A 341 32.95 9.14 -8.52
C LEU A 341 32.54 8.69 -9.93
N ALA A 342 33.43 8.02 -10.66
CA ALA A 342 33.13 7.46 -11.96
C ALA A 342 32.03 6.40 -11.87
N GLN A 343 32.10 5.52 -10.86
CA GLN A 343 31.05 4.55 -10.57
C GLN A 343 29.71 5.20 -10.20
N ALA A 344 29.71 6.35 -9.48
CA ALA A 344 28.51 7.09 -9.18
C ALA A 344 27.87 7.69 -10.45
N ALA A 345 28.70 8.22 -11.38
CA ALA A 345 28.20 8.72 -12.67
C ALA A 345 27.51 7.62 -13.47
N GLU A 346 28.17 6.46 -13.63
CA GLU A 346 27.57 5.31 -14.33
C GLU A 346 26.30 4.81 -13.64
N LEU A 347 26.26 4.87 -12.29
CA LEU A 347 25.05 4.52 -11.55
C LEU A 347 23.88 5.42 -11.91
N PHE A 348 24.09 6.74 -11.96
CA PHE A 348 23.04 7.68 -12.31
C PHE A 348 22.57 7.51 -13.76
N ASP A 349 23.49 7.21 -14.66
CA ASP A 349 23.16 6.94 -16.07
C ASP A 349 22.34 5.64 -16.23
N ALA A 350 22.74 4.59 -15.51
CA ALA A 350 22.06 3.28 -15.58
C ALA A 350 20.71 3.26 -14.82
N HIS A 351 20.56 4.12 -13.82
CA HIS A 351 19.41 4.14 -12.91
C HIS A 351 18.82 5.55 -12.76
N PRO A 352 18.08 6.05 -13.76
CA PRO A 352 17.58 7.44 -13.78
C PRO A 352 16.63 7.83 -12.63
N LEU A 353 16.17 6.86 -11.84
CA LEU A 353 15.38 7.13 -10.61
C LEU A 353 16.27 7.45 -9.39
N VAL A 354 17.57 7.27 -9.48
CA VAL A 354 18.51 7.60 -8.40
C VAL A 354 19.00 9.03 -8.58
N GLY A 355 18.55 9.95 -7.73
CA GLY A 355 18.93 11.36 -7.79
C GLY A 355 20.09 11.74 -6.86
N VAL A 356 20.35 10.97 -5.79
CA VAL A 356 21.37 11.28 -4.77
C VAL A 356 21.98 10.01 -4.22
N ARG A 357 23.31 10.00 -4.09
CA ARG A 357 24.04 8.94 -3.41
C ARG A 357 24.82 9.53 -2.22
N GLY A 358 24.61 8.95 -1.05
CA GLY A 358 25.42 9.23 0.14
C GLY A 358 26.71 8.41 0.18
N PRO A 359 27.61 8.71 1.11
CA PRO A 359 28.83 7.96 1.33
C PRO A 359 28.58 6.53 1.77
#